data_18523fac56e566cb05214ea4e81b3589
#
_entry.id   18523fac56e566cb05214ea4e81b3589
#
_cell.length_a   1.000
_cell.length_b   1.000
_cell.length_c   1.000
_cell.angle_alpha   90.00
_cell.angle_beta   90.00
_cell.angle_gamma   90.00
#
_symmetry.space_group_name_H-M   'P 1'
#
loop_
_entity.id
_entity.type
_entity.pdbx_description
1 polymer ?
#
loop_
_entity_poly.entity_id
_entity_poly.type
_entity_poly.pdbx_seq_one_letter_code
_entity_poly.pdbx_strand_id
1 'polypeptide(L)'
;MKKTKRCFGFFLGLLVITLSLSSAQACVDCSAVGKIGAIVVDMQGDFTTHKKGSLAVNGTDEAFVQKVEKETEALAEHGFVIFGTQDWHPADHVSFFNNHDGKKPFELIQVNGKPQVLWPPHCIQGTENARVMVDNNLFLAIVKKGKDTRFDSYSGFQDDGGAKTEMAKILSRNGIRKVVVYGIATDYCVKATALDAKKAGFTVVVVEDLCKGVAPGTTKKAFKEMAAAGVKIIKTLDLKKIRDF
;
A
#
# COMPACT_ATOMS: atom_id res chain seq x y z
N MET A 1 8.22 -82.38 64.51
CA MET A 1 7.42 -81.95 63.32
C MET A 1 6.78 -80.61 63.62
N LYS A 2 7.33 -79.50 63.15
CA LYS A 2 6.82 -78.15 63.44
C LYS A 2 6.25 -77.61 62.17
N LYS A 3 4.97 -77.24 62.19
CA LYS A 3 4.23 -76.57 61.10
C LYS A 3 4.43 -75.08 61.23
N THR A 4 4.99 -74.46 60.21
CA THR A 4 5.15 -73.04 60.09
C THR A 4 3.97 -72.48 59.37
N LYS A 5 3.25 -71.51 60.00
CA LYS A 5 2.16 -70.74 59.41
C LYS A 5 2.72 -69.52 58.65
N ARG A 6 2.40 -69.39 57.38
CA ARG A 6 2.68 -68.22 56.58
C ARG A 6 1.53 -67.19 56.74
N CYS A 7 1.83 -66.02 57.25
CA CYS A 7 0.94 -64.86 57.20
C CYS A 7 0.99 -64.20 55.81
N PHE A 8 -0.14 -64.05 55.17
CA PHE A 8 -0.34 -63.31 53.96
C PHE A 8 -0.67 -61.88 54.35
N GLY A 9 0.23 -60.92 54.10
CA GLY A 9 -0.04 -59.49 54.25
C GLY A 9 -0.65 -58.91 52.96
N PHE A 10 -1.84 -58.36 53.06
CA PHE A 10 -2.49 -57.66 51.98
C PHE A 10 -2.00 -56.22 51.98
N PHE A 11 -1.20 -55.84 50.94
CA PHE A 11 -0.84 -54.46 50.69
C PHE A 11 -1.89 -53.83 49.80
N LEU A 12 -2.69 -52.90 50.35
CA LEU A 12 -3.65 -52.11 49.64
C LEU A 12 -2.90 -50.90 49.02
N GLY A 13 -2.54 -51.01 47.73
CA GLY A 13 -1.90 -49.93 47.01
C GLY A 13 -2.91 -48.84 46.62
N LEU A 14 -2.78 -47.68 47.23
CA LEU A 14 -3.53 -46.48 46.88
C LEU A 14 -3.02 -45.90 45.56
N LEU A 15 -3.76 -46.11 44.47
CA LEU A 15 -3.43 -45.53 43.15
C LEU A 15 -3.84 -44.06 43.15
N VAL A 16 -2.90 -43.14 43.34
CA VAL A 16 -3.12 -41.71 43.16
C VAL A 16 -3.07 -41.40 41.67
N ILE A 17 -4.23 -41.21 41.05
CA ILE A 17 -4.35 -40.71 39.67
C ILE A 17 -4.18 -39.19 39.73
N THR A 18 -3.00 -38.69 39.39
CA THR A 18 -2.77 -37.28 39.14
C THR A 18 -3.35 -36.91 37.77
N LEU A 19 -4.53 -36.27 37.73
CA LEU A 19 -5.00 -35.58 36.52
C LEU A 19 -4.09 -34.39 36.25
N SER A 20 -3.15 -34.54 35.32
CA SER A 20 -2.47 -33.41 34.71
C SER A 20 -3.46 -32.65 33.79
N LEU A 21 -4.00 -31.53 34.25
CA LEU A 21 -4.64 -30.58 33.36
C LEU A 21 -3.59 -30.02 32.40
N SER A 22 -3.51 -30.59 31.21
CA SER A 22 -2.82 -30.00 30.09
C SER A 22 -3.63 -28.79 29.67
N SER A 23 -3.16 -27.58 30.00
CA SER A 23 -3.65 -26.34 29.41
C SER A 23 -3.30 -26.36 27.93
N ALA A 24 -4.23 -26.79 27.10
CA ALA A 24 -4.16 -26.60 25.67
C ALA A 24 -4.19 -25.08 25.42
N GLN A 25 -3.00 -24.50 25.32
CA GLN A 25 -2.83 -23.14 24.84
C GLN A 25 -3.32 -23.16 23.39
N ALA A 26 -4.52 -22.59 23.17
CA ALA A 26 -5.07 -22.43 21.84
C ALA A 26 -4.04 -21.59 21.05
N CYS A 27 -3.27 -22.22 20.17
CA CYS A 27 -2.59 -21.53 19.11
C CYS A 27 -3.68 -20.81 18.31
N VAL A 28 -3.80 -19.50 18.50
CA VAL A 28 -4.53 -18.67 17.57
C VAL A 28 -3.92 -18.92 16.22
N ASP A 29 -4.69 -19.52 15.33
CA ASP A 29 -4.26 -19.85 13.97
C ASP A 29 -3.86 -18.55 13.26
N CYS A 30 -2.57 -18.23 13.23
CA CYS A 30 -2.03 -17.06 12.55
C CYS A 30 -2.29 -17.10 11.03
N SER A 31 -2.81 -18.21 10.50
CA SER A 31 -3.22 -18.31 9.09
C SER A 31 -4.53 -17.61 8.78
N ALA A 32 -5.35 -17.34 9.80
CA ALA A 32 -6.65 -16.65 9.63
C ALA A 32 -6.53 -15.12 9.48
N VAL A 33 -5.41 -14.53 9.93
CA VAL A 33 -5.14 -13.10 9.72
C VAL A 33 -4.42 -12.95 8.38
N GLY A 34 -5.16 -12.54 7.34
CA GLY A 34 -4.57 -12.30 6.01
C GLY A 34 -3.35 -11.39 6.09
N LYS A 35 -2.36 -11.63 5.23
CA LYS A 35 -1.15 -10.80 5.17
C LYS A 35 -1.51 -9.33 4.91
N ILE A 36 -0.71 -8.43 5.48
CA ILE A 36 -0.86 -6.99 5.26
C ILE A 36 0.16 -6.58 4.20
N GLY A 37 -0.30 -5.83 3.18
CA GLY A 37 0.55 -5.22 2.18
C GLY A 37 0.75 -3.73 2.45
N ALA A 38 1.80 -3.14 1.89
CA ALA A 38 1.99 -1.71 1.79
C ALA A 38 2.09 -1.34 0.31
N ILE A 39 1.40 -0.28 -0.12
CA ILE A 39 1.47 0.25 -1.49
C ILE A 39 2.12 1.63 -1.42
N VAL A 40 3.35 1.70 -1.88
CA VAL A 40 4.11 2.94 -2.05
C VAL A 40 3.71 3.54 -3.39
N VAL A 41 3.01 4.68 -3.36
CA VAL A 41 2.42 5.28 -4.56
C VAL A 41 3.38 6.30 -5.16
N ASP A 42 3.81 6.03 -6.39
CA ASP A 42 4.50 6.95 -7.30
C ASP A 42 5.64 7.77 -6.66
N MET A 43 6.46 7.15 -5.82
CA MET A 43 7.64 7.79 -5.24
C MET A 43 8.74 7.92 -6.28
N GLN A 44 8.51 8.80 -7.28
CA GLN A 44 9.37 9.02 -8.45
C GLN A 44 9.97 10.41 -8.47
N GLY A 45 11.13 10.55 -9.14
CA GLY A 45 11.88 11.80 -9.18
C GLY A 45 11.09 13.00 -9.72
N ASP A 46 10.26 12.80 -10.76
CA ASP A 46 9.47 13.87 -11.36
C ASP A 46 8.41 14.47 -10.43
N PHE A 47 8.01 13.75 -9.39
CA PHE A 47 7.07 14.25 -8.39
C PHE A 47 7.75 14.88 -7.17
N THR A 48 9.10 14.97 -7.14
CA THR A 48 9.80 15.45 -5.96
C THR A 48 10.58 16.73 -6.18
N THR A 49 10.57 17.60 -5.17
CA THR A 49 11.46 18.78 -5.14
C THR A 49 12.92 18.37 -4.95
N HIS A 50 13.17 17.22 -4.31
CA HIS A 50 14.52 16.63 -4.18
C HIS A 50 15.20 16.42 -5.54
N LYS A 51 14.50 15.90 -6.54
CA LYS A 51 15.02 15.69 -7.90
C LYS A 51 14.69 16.82 -8.85
N LYS A 52 14.15 17.95 -8.38
CA LYS A 52 13.72 19.09 -9.20
C LYS A 52 12.78 18.62 -10.33
N GLY A 53 11.88 17.71 -10.00
CA GLY A 53 10.99 17.05 -10.94
C GLY A 53 10.09 18.04 -11.68
N SER A 54 9.68 17.68 -12.90
CA SER A 54 8.84 18.52 -13.77
C SER A 54 7.43 18.75 -13.20
N LEU A 55 6.94 17.85 -12.34
CA LEU A 55 5.67 17.93 -11.63
C LEU A 55 5.88 17.81 -10.11
N ALA A 56 6.93 18.46 -9.60
CA ALA A 56 7.30 18.36 -8.20
C ALA A 56 6.21 18.87 -7.25
N VAL A 57 5.89 18.08 -6.25
CA VAL A 57 4.94 18.42 -5.18
C VAL A 57 5.69 19.07 -4.01
N ASN A 58 5.13 20.14 -3.46
CA ASN A 58 5.76 20.84 -2.33
C ASN A 58 5.93 19.93 -1.10
N GLY A 59 7.11 20.05 -0.44
CA GLY A 59 7.44 19.27 0.75
C GLY A 59 7.90 17.84 0.46
N THR A 60 8.26 17.54 -0.78
CA THR A 60 8.87 16.27 -1.21
C THR A 60 10.38 16.41 -1.38
N ASP A 61 11.01 17.03 -0.40
CA ASP A 61 12.45 17.20 -0.30
C ASP A 61 13.16 15.86 0.04
N GLU A 62 14.48 15.91 0.15
CA GLU A 62 15.27 14.74 0.49
C GLU A 62 14.85 14.10 1.82
N ALA A 63 14.55 14.91 2.83
CA ALA A 63 14.14 14.41 4.14
C ALA A 63 12.81 13.64 4.07
N PHE A 64 11.86 14.10 3.25
CA PHE A 64 10.61 13.38 3.02
C PHE A 64 10.85 12.04 2.29
N VAL A 65 11.71 12.03 1.27
CA VAL A 65 12.04 10.80 0.53
C VAL A 65 12.70 9.78 1.45
N GLN A 66 13.70 10.19 2.22
CA GLN A 66 14.36 9.34 3.22
C GLN A 66 13.40 8.83 4.29
N LYS A 67 12.45 9.67 4.74
CA LYS A 67 11.42 9.24 5.67
C LYS A 67 10.55 8.13 5.08
N VAL A 68 10.07 8.31 3.84
CA VAL A 68 9.24 7.28 3.17
C VAL A 68 10.02 5.98 3.01
N GLU A 69 11.28 6.04 2.61
CA GLU A 69 12.14 4.87 2.49
C GLU A 69 12.30 4.15 3.82
N LYS A 70 12.73 4.85 4.88
CA LYS A 70 12.89 4.29 6.22
C LYS A 70 11.63 3.63 6.78
N GLU A 71 10.48 4.27 6.60
CA GLU A 71 9.20 3.71 7.08
C GLU A 71 8.76 2.49 6.23
N THR A 72 9.15 2.46 4.94
CA THR A 72 8.94 1.30 4.07
C THR A 72 9.82 0.11 4.50
N GLU A 73 11.09 0.35 4.82
CA GLU A 73 12.01 -0.64 5.40
C GLU A 73 11.45 -1.21 6.70
N ALA A 74 11.01 -0.33 7.61
CA ALA A 74 10.41 -0.74 8.88
C ALA A 74 9.16 -1.62 8.68
N LEU A 75 8.30 -1.29 7.71
CA LEU A 75 7.16 -2.14 7.36
C LEU A 75 7.61 -3.51 6.87
N ALA A 76 8.61 -3.59 5.98
CA ALA A 76 9.15 -4.83 5.46
C ALA A 76 9.75 -5.71 6.58
N GLU A 77 10.54 -5.13 7.48
CA GLU A 77 11.11 -5.79 8.66
C GLU A 77 10.04 -6.38 9.59
N HIS A 78 8.87 -5.73 9.64
CA HIS A 78 7.72 -6.20 10.44
C HIS A 78 6.78 -7.14 9.67
N GLY A 79 7.22 -7.67 8.52
CA GLY A 79 6.53 -8.70 7.75
C GLY A 79 5.40 -8.20 6.84
N PHE A 80 5.35 -6.89 6.56
CA PHE A 80 4.47 -6.36 5.52
C PHE A 80 5.05 -6.69 4.14
N VAL A 81 4.18 -7.02 3.20
CA VAL A 81 4.59 -7.24 1.81
C VAL A 81 4.53 -5.91 1.07
N ILE A 82 5.64 -5.47 0.52
CA ILE A 82 5.75 -4.14 -0.11
C ILE A 82 5.43 -4.24 -1.60
N PHE A 83 4.56 -3.33 -2.06
CA PHE A 83 4.20 -3.11 -3.45
C PHE A 83 4.40 -1.65 -3.81
N GLY A 84 4.62 -1.35 -5.07
CA GLY A 84 4.72 0.02 -5.56
C GLY A 84 3.82 0.28 -6.75
N THR A 85 3.52 1.55 -6.99
CA THR A 85 3.05 2.02 -8.28
C THR A 85 4.10 2.92 -8.92
N GLN A 86 4.09 2.97 -10.23
CA GLN A 86 5.01 3.77 -11.03
C GLN A 86 4.26 4.33 -12.23
N ASP A 87 4.18 5.66 -12.34
CA ASP A 87 3.80 6.30 -13.58
C ASP A 87 4.84 6.01 -14.65
N TRP A 88 4.37 5.59 -15.83
CA TRP A 88 5.24 5.15 -16.91
C TRP A 88 4.68 5.56 -18.25
N HIS A 89 4.67 6.89 -18.51
CA HIS A 89 3.99 7.49 -19.63
C HIS A 89 4.81 7.42 -20.93
N PRO A 90 4.22 7.04 -22.05
CA PRO A 90 4.79 7.33 -23.37
C PRO A 90 4.90 8.83 -23.58
N ALA A 91 5.85 9.28 -24.40
CA ALA A 91 6.09 10.71 -24.63
C ALA A 91 4.89 11.43 -25.30
N ASP A 92 4.07 10.69 -26.04
CA ASP A 92 2.84 11.16 -26.71
C ASP A 92 1.57 10.96 -25.88
N HIS A 93 1.69 10.83 -24.56
CA HIS A 93 0.57 10.59 -23.66
C HIS A 93 -0.42 11.77 -23.66
N VAL A 94 -1.74 11.45 -23.68
CA VAL A 94 -2.84 12.42 -23.76
C VAL A 94 -2.88 13.42 -22.60
N SER A 95 -2.32 13.09 -21.44
CA SER A 95 -2.32 14.00 -20.29
C SER A 95 -1.26 15.10 -20.38
N PHE A 96 -0.37 15.09 -21.37
CA PHE A 96 0.69 16.10 -21.47
C PHE A 96 0.25 17.29 -22.31
N PHE A 97 0.40 18.51 -21.73
CA PHE A 97 -0.06 19.74 -22.39
C PHE A 97 0.60 19.98 -23.77
N ASN A 98 1.87 19.60 -23.92
CA ASN A 98 2.64 19.77 -25.15
C ASN A 98 2.19 18.85 -26.30
N ASN A 99 1.32 17.87 -26.03
CA ASN A 99 0.70 17.02 -27.04
C ASN A 99 -0.65 17.60 -27.56
N HIS A 100 -0.97 18.83 -27.15
CA HIS A 100 -2.20 19.55 -27.54
C HIS A 100 -1.85 20.97 -28.02
N ASP A 101 -2.14 21.28 -29.27
CA ASP A 101 -1.81 22.56 -29.87
C ASP A 101 -2.40 23.76 -29.08
N GLY A 102 -1.54 24.75 -28.79
CA GLY A 102 -1.92 25.98 -28.10
C GLY A 102 -2.30 25.83 -26.63
N LYS A 103 -2.15 24.64 -26.04
CA LYS A 103 -2.51 24.37 -24.63
C LYS A 103 -1.36 24.69 -23.69
N LYS A 104 -1.72 24.93 -22.42
CA LYS A 104 -0.79 25.24 -21.33
C LYS A 104 -0.91 24.20 -20.21
N PRO A 105 0.13 24.05 -19.37
CA PRO A 105 0.04 23.20 -18.19
C PRO A 105 -1.16 23.59 -17.31
N PHE A 106 -1.78 22.57 -16.72
CA PHE A 106 -2.94 22.68 -15.80
C PHE A 106 -4.26 23.15 -16.44
N GLU A 107 -4.32 23.34 -17.76
CA GLU A 107 -5.59 23.52 -18.43
C GLU A 107 -6.44 22.25 -18.33
N LEU A 108 -7.77 22.46 -18.26
CA LEU A 108 -8.74 21.37 -18.29
C LEU A 108 -9.30 21.24 -19.70
N ILE A 109 -9.22 20.04 -20.27
CA ILE A 109 -9.82 19.70 -21.55
C ILE A 109 -10.80 18.54 -21.39
N GLN A 110 -11.52 18.20 -22.46
CA GLN A 110 -12.33 17.00 -22.53
C GLN A 110 -11.61 15.93 -23.37
N VAL A 111 -11.38 14.77 -22.78
CA VAL A 111 -10.81 13.59 -23.44
C VAL A 111 -11.78 12.44 -23.27
N ASN A 112 -12.24 11.85 -24.37
CA ASN A 112 -13.21 10.75 -24.33
C ASN A 112 -14.45 11.03 -23.46
N GLY A 113 -14.93 12.29 -23.46
CA GLY A 113 -16.09 12.74 -22.67
C GLY A 113 -15.84 12.92 -21.17
N LYS A 114 -14.58 12.85 -20.73
CA LYS A 114 -14.18 13.07 -19.34
C LYS A 114 -13.26 14.28 -19.20
N PRO A 115 -13.33 15.02 -18.08
CA PRO A 115 -12.40 16.11 -17.79
C PRO A 115 -10.97 15.53 -17.63
N GLN A 116 -10.02 16.13 -18.34
CA GLN A 116 -8.59 15.80 -18.26
C GLN A 116 -7.80 17.05 -17.94
N VAL A 117 -7.05 17.04 -16.85
CA VAL A 117 -6.06 18.07 -16.54
C VAL A 117 -4.81 17.81 -17.39
N LEU A 118 -4.32 18.85 -18.05
CA LEU A 118 -3.09 18.77 -18.82
C LEU A 118 -1.88 19.04 -17.94
N TRP A 119 -1.03 18.05 -17.82
CA TRP A 119 0.17 18.09 -16.98
C TRP A 119 1.42 18.49 -17.77
N PRO A 120 2.44 19.08 -17.12
CA PRO A 120 3.81 19.03 -17.64
C PRO A 120 4.22 17.60 -17.94
N PRO A 121 4.99 17.33 -19.00
CA PRO A 121 5.56 15.99 -19.23
C PRO A 121 6.33 15.52 -18.01
N HIS A 122 5.97 14.33 -17.51
CA HIS A 122 6.54 13.72 -16.30
C HIS A 122 6.54 12.21 -16.44
N CYS A 123 7.41 11.55 -15.71
CA CYS A 123 7.51 10.10 -15.64
C CYS A 123 7.54 9.43 -17.02
N ILE A 124 8.19 10.09 -17.99
CA ILE A 124 8.35 9.55 -19.35
C ILE A 124 9.18 8.28 -19.28
N GLN A 125 8.73 7.27 -20.00
CA GLN A 125 9.36 5.96 -20.07
C GLN A 125 10.86 6.05 -20.37
N GLY A 126 11.67 5.39 -19.54
CA GLY A 126 13.12 5.33 -19.71
C GLY A 126 13.90 6.52 -19.15
N THR A 127 13.25 7.61 -18.71
CA THR A 127 13.95 8.74 -18.08
C THR A 127 14.39 8.44 -16.65
N GLU A 128 15.41 9.13 -16.16
CA GLU A 128 15.95 8.96 -14.81
C GLU A 128 14.88 9.28 -13.74
N ASN A 129 14.19 10.42 -13.90
CA ASN A 129 13.18 10.87 -12.95
C ASN A 129 11.88 10.04 -12.96
N ALA A 130 11.69 9.16 -13.97
CA ALA A 130 10.61 8.19 -13.97
C ALA A 130 10.90 6.97 -13.07
N ARG A 131 12.12 6.82 -12.54
CA ARG A 131 12.47 5.72 -11.65
C ARG A 131 11.85 5.90 -10.26
N VAL A 132 11.47 4.79 -9.64
CA VAL A 132 11.10 4.76 -8.22
C VAL A 132 12.33 5.01 -7.37
N MET A 133 12.22 5.88 -6.37
CA MET A 133 13.33 6.37 -5.54
C MET A 133 13.58 5.53 -4.28
N VAL A 134 12.56 4.81 -3.81
CA VAL A 134 12.67 3.85 -2.69
C VAL A 134 13.41 2.61 -3.19
N ASP A 135 14.24 1.99 -2.35
CA ASP A 135 15.01 0.80 -2.72
C ASP A 135 14.12 -0.28 -3.35
N ASN A 136 14.39 -0.57 -4.61
CA ASN A 136 13.58 -1.52 -5.38
C ASN A 136 13.64 -2.96 -4.86
N ASN A 137 14.65 -3.32 -4.05
CA ASN A 137 14.76 -4.63 -3.42
C ASN A 137 13.70 -4.88 -2.34
N LEU A 138 13.08 -3.83 -1.82
CA LEU A 138 11.99 -3.93 -0.85
C LEU A 138 10.69 -4.42 -1.49
N PHE A 139 10.48 -4.17 -2.79
CA PHE A 139 9.22 -4.43 -3.45
C PHE A 139 9.09 -5.87 -3.95
N LEU A 140 8.00 -6.53 -3.57
CA LEU A 140 7.60 -7.76 -4.24
C LEU A 140 7.19 -7.50 -5.70
N ALA A 141 6.54 -6.37 -5.97
CA ALA A 141 6.17 -5.93 -7.31
C ALA A 141 5.95 -4.42 -7.37
N ILE A 142 6.34 -3.82 -8.50
CA ILE A 142 6.01 -2.44 -8.86
C ILE A 142 5.11 -2.48 -10.08
N VAL A 143 3.89 -1.96 -9.95
CA VAL A 143 2.89 -1.92 -11.02
C VAL A 143 3.03 -0.62 -11.79
N LYS A 144 3.37 -0.72 -13.06
CA LYS A 144 3.45 0.42 -13.98
C LYS A 144 2.05 0.79 -14.48
N LYS A 145 1.69 2.08 -14.38
CA LYS A 145 0.42 2.64 -14.82
C LYS A 145 0.63 3.79 -15.81
N GLY A 146 -0.45 4.29 -16.43
CA GLY A 146 -0.36 5.39 -17.40
C GLY A 146 0.39 5.02 -18.70
N LYS A 147 0.29 3.76 -19.13
CA LYS A 147 0.97 3.25 -20.34
C LYS A 147 0.15 3.45 -21.62
N ASP A 148 -1.17 3.58 -21.51
CA ASP A 148 -2.04 3.81 -22.66
C ASP A 148 -2.06 5.30 -22.99
N THR A 149 -1.66 5.65 -24.22
CA THR A 149 -1.58 7.04 -24.66
C THR A 149 -2.91 7.79 -24.64
N ARG A 150 -4.03 7.07 -24.59
CA ARG A 150 -5.40 7.60 -24.70
C ARG A 150 -6.07 7.92 -23.37
N PHE A 151 -5.58 7.36 -22.28
CA PHE A 151 -6.21 7.47 -20.95
C PHE A 151 -5.19 7.76 -19.87
N ASP A 152 -5.50 8.72 -19.01
CA ASP A 152 -4.71 8.97 -17.80
C ASP A 152 -4.92 7.83 -16.78
N SER A 153 -4.07 7.76 -15.77
CA SER A 153 -4.11 6.68 -14.80
C SER A 153 -3.64 7.15 -13.42
N TYR A 154 -4.58 7.64 -12.63
CA TYR A 154 -4.26 8.00 -11.24
C TYR A 154 -4.21 6.78 -10.33
N SER A 155 -5.08 5.80 -10.54
CA SER A 155 -5.16 4.62 -9.69
C SER A 155 -4.11 3.58 -10.05
N GLY A 156 -3.49 2.96 -9.03
CA GLY A 156 -2.68 1.75 -9.19
C GLY A 156 -3.49 0.51 -9.62
N PHE A 157 -4.84 0.60 -9.65
CA PHE A 157 -5.72 -0.54 -9.95
C PHE A 157 -6.32 -0.50 -11.35
N GLN A 158 -6.43 0.67 -11.97
CA GLN A 158 -6.98 0.85 -13.31
C GLN A 158 -6.63 2.23 -13.87
N ASP A 159 -6.70 2.37 -15.19
CA ASP A 159 -6.67 3.65 -15.86
C ASP A 159 -8.07 4.32 -15.91
N ASP A 160 -8.12 5.57 -16.41
CA ASP A 160 -9.37 6.32 -16.53
C ASP A 160 -10.27 5.79 -17.67
N GLY A 161 -9.75 4.94 -18.54
CA GLY A 161 -10.50 4.16 -19.54
C GLY A 161 -11.18 2.93 -18.94
N GLY A 162 -10.78 2.52 -17.71
CA GLY A 162 -11.31 1.37 -16.99
C GLY A 162 -10.51 0.08 -17.20
N ALA A 163 -9.39 0.13 -17.93
CA ALA A 163 -8.50 -1.02 -18.07
C ALA A 163 -7.79 -1.31 -16.74
N LYS A 164 -7.89 -2.56 -16.28
CA LYS A 164 -7.33 -2.99 -14.99
C LYS A 164 -5.84 -3.22 -15.09
N THR A 165 -5.13 -2.83 -14.03
CA THR A 165 -3.75 -3.24 -13.81
C THR A 165 -3.69 -4.61 -13.14
N GLU A 166 -2.46 -5.12 -12.92
CA GLU A 166 -2.24 -6.36 -12.19
C GLU A 166 -2.36 -6.23 -10.66
N MET A 167 -2.49 -5.02 -10.10
CA MET A 167 -2.39 -4.76 -8.66
C MET A 167 -3.34 -5.62 -7.83
N ALA A 168 -4.64 -5.61 -8.14
CA ALA A 168 -5.62 -6.39 -7.38
C ALA A 168 -5.31 -7.90 -7.42
N LYS A 169 -4.88 -8.41 -8.58
CA LYS A 169 -4.53 -9.82 -8.78
C LYS A 169 -3.27 -10.21 -7.99
N ILE A 170 -2.24 -9.35 -8.02
CA ILE A 170 -0.98 -9.60 -7.29
C ILE A 170 -1.25 -9.60 -5.79
N LEU A 171 -1.97 -8.61 -5.26
CA LEU A 171 -2.35 -8.54 -3.85
C LEU A 171 -3.11 -9.80 -3.41
N SER A 172 -4.16 -10.18 -4.15
CA SER A 172 -4.99 -11.33 -3.82
C SER A 172 -4.21 -12.65 -3.86
N ARG A 173 -3.34 -12.84 -4.85
CA ARG A 173 -2.50 -14.04 -4.97
C ARG A 173 -1.49 -14.19 -3.82
N ASN A 174 -1.08 -13.08 -3.21
CA ASN A 174 -0.18 -13.08 -2.06
C ASN A 174 -0.93 -13.16 -0.72
N GLY A 175 -2.25 -13.35 -0.73
CA GLY A 175 -3.06 -13.47 0.48
C GLY A 175 -3.26 -12.15 1.21
N ILE A 176 -3.03 -11.01 0.54
CA ILE A 176 -3.24 -9.68 1.11
C ILE A 176 -4.74 -9.44 1.27
N ARG A 177 -5.15 -8.95 2.43
CA ARG A 177 -6.52 -8.53 2.73
C ARG A 177 -6.59 -7.09 3.20
N LYS A 178 -5.50 -6.58 3.73
CA LYS A 178 -5.35 -5.21 4.22
C LYS A 178 -4.15 -4.56 3.52
N VAL A 179 -4.30 -3.29 3.15
CA VAL A 179 -3.21 -2.51 2.55
C VAL A 179 -3.01 -1.19 3.27
N VAL A 180 -1.75 -0.83 3.47
CA VAL A 180 -1.31 0.51 3.89
C VAL A 180 -0.91 1.27 2.64
N VAL A 181 -1.47 2.45 2.40
CA VAL A 181 -1.23 3.24 1.19
C VAL A 181 -0.62 4.59 1.57
N TYR A 182 0.45 4.98 0.91
CA TYR A 182 1.12 6.27 1.10
C TYR A 182 1.97 6.63 -0.13
N GLY A 183 2.40 7.89 -0.23
CA GLY A 183 3.22 8.39 -1.34
C GLY A 183 2.70 9.69 -1.93
N ILE A 184 2.76 9.86 -3.24
CA ILE A 184 2.50 11.09 -3.99
C ILE A 184 1.52 10.81 -5.16
N ALA A 185 0.56 11.71 -5.49
CA ALA A 185 0.11 12.82 -4.68
C ALA A 185 -1.17 12.44 -3.95
N THR A 186 -1.33 12.95 -2.72
CA THR A 186 -2.48 12.64 -1.84
C THR A 186 -3.82 12.83 -2.54
N ASP A 187 -3.98 13.94 -3.26
CA ASP A 187 -5.22 14.39 -3.89
C ASP A 187 -5.47 13.77 -5.29
N TYR A 188 -4.52 13.01 -5.81
CA TYR A 188 -4.59 12.29 -7.08
C TYR A 188 -4.33 10.79 -6.89
N CYS A 189 -3.11 10.33 -7.13
CA CYS A 189 -2.78 8.91 -7.21
C CYS A 189 -2.99 8.15 -5.89
N VAL A 190 -2.65 8.74 -4.75
CA VAL A 190 -2.88 8.12 -3.44
C VAL A 190 -4.37 7.92 -3.19
N LYS A 191 -5.18 9.00 -3.38
CA LYS A 191 -6.64 8.92 -3.24
C LYS A 191 -7.24 7.89 -4.18
N ALA A 192 -6.92 7.96 -5.46
CA ALA A 192 -7.47 7.04 -6.47
C ALA A 192 -7.13 5.59 -6.16
N THR A 193 -5.86 5.32 -5.81
CA THR A 193 -5.38 3.98 -5.42
C THR A 193 -6.10 3.48 -4.16
N ALA A 194 -6.22 4.31 -3.11
CA ALA A 194 -6.88 3.92 -1.87
C ALA A 194 -8.37 3.62 -2.06
N LEU A 195 -9.08 4.45 -2.85
CA LEU A 195 -10.49 4.26 -3.14
C LEU A 195 -10.75 3.01 -3.97
N ASP A 196 -9.92 2.74 -4.98
CA ASP A 196 -10.07 1.55 -5.81
C ASP A 196 -9.64 0.28 -5.08
N ALA A 197 -8.64 0.34 -4.20
CA ALA A 197 -8.34 -0.75 -3.27
C ALA A 197 -9.55 -1.08 -2.39
N LYS A 198 -10.23 -0.05 -1.86
CA LYS A 198 -11.44 -0.23 -1.06
C LYS A 198 -12.57 -0.86 -1.87
N LYS A 199 -12.81 -0.39 -3.10
CA LYS A 199 -13.81 -0.97 -4.02
C LYS A 199 -13.47 -2.43 -4.39
N ALA A 200 -12.19 -2.76 -4.47
CA ALA A 200 -11.72 -4.12 -4.73
C ALA A 200 -11.83 -5.06 -3.51
N GLY A 201 -12.36 -4.57 -2.38
CA GLY A 201 -12.64 -5.37 -1.18
C GLY A 201 -11.50 -5.43 -0.16
N PHE A 202 -10.44 -4.64 -0.32
CA PHE A 202 -9.37 -4.57 0.66
C PHE A 202 -9.75 -3.67 1.85
N THR A 203 -9.26 -4.01 3.04
CA THR A 203 -9.20 -3.06 4.14
C THR A 203 -8.05 -2.08 3.87
N VAL A 204 -8.31 -0.78 3.93
CA VAL A 204 -7.35 0.26 3.50
C VAL A 204 -7.05 1.21 4.64
N VAL A 205 -5.75 1.41 4.90
CA VAL A 205 -5.22 2.42 5.81
C VAL A 205 -4.34 3.37 5.00
N VAL A 206 -4.50 4.68 5.18
CA VAL A 206 -3.62 5.71 4.60
C VAL A 206 -2.84 6.38 5.72
N VAL A 207 -1.52 6.56 5.53
CA VAL A 207 -0.63 7.23 6.50
C VAL A 207 -0.41 8.66 6.03
N GLU A 208 -1.02 9.62 6.76
CA GLU A 208 -1.09 11.02 6.34
C GLU A 208 0.30 11.67 6.20
N ASP A 209 1.19 11.46 7.16
CA ASP A 209 2.51 12.11 7.19
C ASP A 209 3.54 11.48 6.22
N LEU A 210 3.18 10.36 5.59
CA LEU A 210 3.90 9.75 4.47
C LEU A 210 3.29 10.11 3.11
N CYS A 211 2.34 11.06 3.08
CA CYS A 211 1.72 11.56 1.86
C CYS A 211 1.99 13.04 1.66
N LYS A 212 2.13 13.45 0.41
CA LYS A 212 2.17 14.87 0.02
C LYS A 212 1.19 15.12 -1.12
N GLY A 213 0.44 16.21 -1.04
CA GLY A 213 -0.56 16.58 -2.05
C GLY A 213 -0.17 17.84 -2.81
N VAL A 214 -0.73 17.98 -4.01
CA VAL A 214 -0.45 19.09 -4.93
C VAL A 214 -0.89 20.42 -4.34
N ALA A 215 -2.08 20.48 -3.73
CA ALA A 215 -2.59 21.72 -3.13
C ALA A 215 -3.26 21.43 -1.77
N PRO A 216 -3.13 22.35 -0.77
CA PRO A 216 -3.68 22.12 0.57
C PRO A 216 -5.19 21.88 0.59
N GLY A 217 -5.96 22.60 -0.23
CA GLY A 217 -7.41 22.47 -0.30
C GLY A 217 -7.87 21.11 -0.83
N THR A 218 -7.30 20.68 -1.95
CA THR A 218 -7.60 19.40 -2.60
C THR A 218 -7.09 18.21 -1.76
N THR A 219 -5.93 18.36 -1.11
CA THR A 219 -5.39 17.38 -0.16
C THR A 219 -6.35 17.15 1.01
N LYS A 220 -6.82 18.23 1.67
CA LYS A 220 -7.80 18.11 2.76
C LYS A 220 -9.11 17.48 2.31
N LYS A 221 -9.57 17.82 1.11
CA LYS A 221 -10.76 17.21 0.48
C LYS A 221 -10.54 15.73 0.22
N ALA A 222 -9.37 15.34 -0.30
CA ALA A 222 -9.02 13.95 -0.57
C ALA A 222 -9.07 13.06 0.68
N PHE A 223 -8.49 13.51 1.81
CA PHE A 223 -8.59 12.77 3.07
C PHE A 223 -10.03 12.61 3.54
N LYS A 224 -10.88 13.64 3.40
CA LYS A 224 -12.31 13.53 3.73
C LYS A 224 -13.03 12.53 2.84
N GLU A 225 -12.78 12.55 1.53
CA GLU A 225 -13.38 11.62 0.57
C GLU A 225 -12.97 10.17 0.85
N MET A 226 -11.68 9.93 1.11
CA MET A 226 -11.18 8.61 1.51
C MET A 226 -11.81 8.13 2.81
N ALA A 227 -11.88 8.98 3.84
CA ALA A 227 -12.51 8.63 5.11
C ALA A 227 -14.00 8.32 4.96
N ALA A 228 -14.75 9.10 4.16
CA ALA A 228 -16.16 8.86 3.87
C ALA A 228 -16.40 7.54 3.13
N ALA A 229 -15.44 7.08 2.32
CA ALA A 229 -15.45 5.78 1.66
C ALA A 229 -15.03 4.61 2.58
N GLY A 230 -14.76 4.87 3.87
CA GLY A 230 -14.35 3.86 4.83
C GLY A 230 -12.88 3.47 4.78
N VAL A 231 -12.03 4.35 4.23
CA VAL A 231 -10.57 4.26 4.35
C VAL A 231 -10.17 4.80 5.73
N LYS A 232 -9.33 4.06 6.45
CA LYS A 232 -8.78 4.53 7.72
C LYS A 232 -7.63 5.50 7.47
N ILE A 233 -7.72 6.71 8.03
CA ILE A 233 -6.62 7.67 7.99
C ILE A 233 -5.92 7.65 9.35
N ILE A 234 -4.61 7.44 9.36
CA ILE A 234 -3.76 7.58 10.55
C ILE A 234 -2.72 8.66 10.30
N LYS A 235 -2.37 9.42 11.32
CA LYS A 235 -1.47 10.56 11.16
C LYS A 235 -0.03 10.13 10.88
N THR A 236 0.46 9.18 11.67
CA THR A 236 1.83 8.63 11.61
C THR A 236 1.76 7.12 11.52
N LEU A 237 2.83 6.49 11.04
CA LEU A 237 2.92 5.04 11.01
C LEU A 237 2.79 4.48 12.44
N ASP A 238 1.82 3.58 12.63
CA ASP A 238 1.54 2.91 13.90
C ASP A 238 1.15 1.47 13.60
N LEU A 239 2.12 0.58 13.77
CA LEU A 239 1.98 -0.85 13.43
C LEU A 239 0.86 -1.53 14.21
N LYS A 240 0.67 -1.14 15.49
CA LYS A 240 -0.40 -1.68 16.32
C LYS A 240 -1.75 -1.26 15.76
N LYS A 241 -1.98 0.04 15.54
CA LYS A 241 -3.23 0.53 14.95
C LYS A 241 -3.53 -0.09 13.59
N ILE A 242 -2.49 -0.33 12.76
CA ILE A 242 -2.67 -0.95 11.46
C ILE A 242 -3.11 -2.41 11.61
N ARG A 243 -2.55 -3.16 12.55
CA ARG A 243 -2.90 -4.57 12.77
C ARG A 243 -4.28 -4.73 13.38
N ASP A 244 -4.65 -3.87 14.32
CA ASP A 244 -5.92 -3.93 15.07
C ASP A 244 -7.13 -3.45 14.23
N PHE A 245 -6.90 -2.68 13.16
CA PHE A 245 -7.93 -2.20 12.24
C PHE A 245 -8.23 -3.24 11.15
#